data_cac85b40c89a4944bfd6ef805fa47e29
#
_entry.id   cac85b40c89a4944bfd6ef805fa47e29
#
_cell.length_a   1.000
_cell.length_b   1.000
_cell.length_c   1.000
_cell.angle_alpha   90.00
_cell.angle_beta   90.00
_cell.angle_gamma   90.00
#
_symmetry.space_group_name_H-M   'P 1'
#
loop_
_entity.id
_entity.type
_entity.pdbx_description
1 polymer ?
#
loop_
_entity_poly.entity_id
_entity_poly.type
_entity_poly.pdbx_seq_one_letter_code
_entity_poly.pdbx_strand_id
1 'polypeptide(L)'
;MCELDQLSEMGSKAAVNRRQFAAIGAMAALAAGVKAQAQAAGGLSERNVTFAAPGGTLDGFFVHPASGKHPGVILWPDIAGLRDAKKVMARRLATAGYSVLVPNPFYRSAPAPQFKDFEDWRANGGMQKVGPWMQQNTPAAVADTTKAVVAWLDQQASVDTAKGIGVQGYCMSGPWTIIGAAAVPGRIKAAASFHGGGLVGDAP
;
A
#
# COMPACT_ATOMS: atom_id res chain seq x y z
N MET A 1 3.51 23.18 -5.90
CA MET A 1 4.34 23.84 -4.88
C MET A 1 3.36 24.26 -3.79
N CYS A 2 3.40 23.64 -2.62
CA CYS A 2 2.70 24.16 -1.46
C CYS A 2 3.60 25.23 -0.88
N GLU A 3 3.16 26.47 -0.91
CA GLU A 3 3.88 27.59 -0.33
C GLU A 3 3.75 27.55 1.18
N LEU A 4 4.87 27.78 1.87
CA LEU A 4 4.96 27.77 3.34
C LEU A 4 4.07 28.84 4.00
N ASP A 5 3.67 29.84 3.26
CA ASP A 5 2.84 30.96 3.71
C ASP A 5 1.40 30.54 4.02
N GLN A 6 0.85 29.55 3.28
CA GLN A 6 -0.49 29.04 3.53
C GLN A 6 -0.60 28.21 4.83
N LEU A 7 0.51 27.68 5.31
CA LEU A 7 0.55 26.93 6.58
C LEU A 7 0.58 27.87 7.80
N SER A 8 1.04 29.09 7.65
CA SER A 8 1.08 30.08 8.74
C SER A 8 -0.30 30.70 9.05
N GLU A 9 -1.17 30.83 8.04
CA GLU A 9 -2.52 31.35 8.23
C GLU A 9 -3.50 30.33 8.82
N MET A 10 -3.24 29.04 8.65
CA MET A 10 -4.04 27.97 9.28
C MET A 10 -3.75 27.80 10.78
N GLY A 11 -2.68 28.37 11.30
CA GLY A 11 -2.25 28.24 12.69
C GLY A 11 -2.97 29.10 13.71
N SER A 12 -3.85 30.04 13.31
CA SER A 12 -4.44 31.01 14.22
C SER A 12 -5.85 30.70 14.74
N LYS A 13 -6.48 29.61 14.30
CA LYS A 13 -7.83 29.23 14.79
C LYS A 13 -7.81 27.83 15.41
N ALA A 14 -7.82 27.80 16.75
CA ALA A 14 -7.97 26.62 17.60
C ALA A 14 -6.83 25.59 17.51
N ALA A 15 -5.64 25.95 17.90
CA ALA A 15 -4.56 25.00 18.13
C ALA A 15 -4.92 24.05 19.28
N VAL A 16 -5.35 22.85 18.95
CA VAL A 16 -5.49 21.75 19.92
C VAL A 16 -4.10 21.42 20.44
N ASN A 17 -3.84 21.64 21.74
CA ASN A 17 -2.54 21.33 22.32
C ASN A 17 -2.34 19.80 22.40
N ARG A 18 -1.08 19.35 22.56
CA ARG A 18 -0.73 17.93 22.63
C ARG A 18 -1.54 17.12 23.67
N ARG A 19 -1.92 17.74 24.78
CA ARG A 19 -2.73 17.09 25.83
C ARG A 19 -4.19 16.95 25.40
N GLN A 20 -4.75 17.94 24.72
CA GLN A 20 -6.10 17.89 24.16
C GLN A 20 -6.19 16.87 23.02
N PHE A 21 -5.17 16.78 22.17
CA PHE A 21 -5.09 15.76 21.12
C PHE A 21 -5.01 14.34 21.72
N ALA A 22 -4.23 14.14 22.77
CA ALA A 22 -4.16 12.86 23.48
C ALA A 22 -5.48 12.51 24.18
N ALA A 23 -6.18 13.48 24.76
CA ALA A 23 -7.47 13.28 25.41
C ALA A 23 -8.58 12.94 24.39
N ILE A 24 -8.61 13.60 23.22
CA ILE A 24 -9.56 13.31 22.14
C ILE A 24 -9.27 11.90 21.56
N GLY A 25 -8.01 11.53 21.38
CA GLY A 25 -7.61 10.20 20.94
C GLY A 25 -8.02 9.09 21.91
N ALA A 26 -7.88 9.32 23.22
CA ALA A 26 -8.27 8.36 24.25
C ALA A 26 -9.80 8.17 24.34
N MET A 27 -10.57 9.26 24.20
CA MET A 27 -12.04 9.20 24.21
C MET A 27 -12.60 8.52 22.95
N ALA A 28 -12.01 8.75 21.79
CA ALA A 28 -12.40 8.06 20.54
C ALA A 28 -12.12 6.55 20.60
N ALA A 29 -11.01 6.14 21.23
CA ALA A 29 -10.66 4.73 21.43
C ALA A 29 -11.63 4.00 22.37
N LEU A 30 -12.15 4.68 23.38
CA LEU A 30 -13.14 4.12 24.31
C LEU A 30 -14.53 3.98 23.68
N ALA A 31 -14.92 4.90 22.81
CA ALA A 31 -16.22 4.88 22.15
C ALA A 31 -16.32 3.85 21.00
N ALA A 32 -15.19 3.49 20.38
CA ALA A 32 -15.15 2.62 19.20
C ALA A 32 -14.96 1.14 19.52
N GLY A 33 -14.76 0.73 20.80
CA GLY A 33 -14.49 -0.67 21.15
C GLY A 33 -13.27 -1.26 20.41
N VAL A 34 -12.35 -0.41 19.96
CA VAL A 34 -11.11 -0.83 19.32
C VAL A 34 -10.24 -1.46 20.40
N LYS A 35 -10.32 -2.78 20.55
CA LYS A 35 -9.25 -3.52 21.20
C LYS A 35 -7.97 -3.13 20.44
N ALA A 36 -7.07 -2.38 21.10
CA ALA A 36 -5.71 -2.24 20.62
C ALA A 36 -5.22 -3.67 20.40
N GLN A 37 -5.03 -4.06 19.13
CA GLN A 37 -4.45 -5.37 18.86
C GLN A 37 -3.09 -5.37 19.54
N ALA A 38 -2.94 -6.28 20.49
CA ALA A 38 -1.69 -6.48 21.18
C ALA A 38 -0.59 -6.60 20.11
N GLN A 39 0.40 -5.74 20.19
CA GLN A 39 1.61 -5.78 19.39
C GLN A 39 2.10 -7.23 19.40
N ALA A 40 2.22 -7.85 18.25
CA ALA A 40 2.61 -9.25 18.16
C ALA A 40 3.90 -9.44 18.97
N ALA A 41 3.83 -10.18 20.07
CA ALA A 41 4.95 -10.48 20.96
C ALA A 41 5.96 -11.46 20.33
N GLY A 42 5.86 -11.68 19.01
CA GLY A 42 6.77 -12.47 18.19
C GLY A 42 7.30 -11.61 17.05
N GLY A 43 8.54 -11.82 16.64
CA GLY A 43 9.16 -11.11 15.53
C GLY A 43 8.33 -11.15 14.23
N LEU A 44 8.84 -10.54 13.19
CA LEU A 44 8.24 -10.60 11.85
C LEU A 44 8.87 -11.76 11.06
N SER A 45 8.08 -12.38 10.21
CA SER A 45 8.53 -13.28 9.14
C SER A 45 8.45 -12.51 7.83
N GLU A 46 9.54 -12.49 7.05
CA GLU A 46 9.60 -11.77 5.79
C GLU A 46 10.35 -12.55 4.72
N ARG A 47 9.93 -12.37 3.47
CA ARG A 47 10.59 -12.98 2.32
C ARG A 47 10.30 -12.23 1.02
N ASN A 48 11.21 -12.31 0.06
CA ASN A 48 10.89 -12.03 -1.33
C ASN A 48 10.08 -13.21 -1.89
N VAL A 49 9.14 -12.91 -2.74
CA VAL A 49 8.21 -13.90 -3.33
C VAL A 49 8.11 -13.70 -4.83
N THR A 50 7.81 -14.79 -5.52
CA THR A 50 7.47 -14.77 -6.95
C THR A 50 6.28 -15.70 -7.18
N PHE A 51 5.37 -15.30 -8.07
CA PHE A 51 4.24 -16.13 -8.47
C PHE A 51 3.72 -15.73 -9.85
N ALA A 52 3.01 -16.64 -10.51
CA ALA A 52 2.42 -16.38 -11.80
C ALA A 52 1.33 -15.30 -11.70
N ALA A 53 1.39 -14.32 -12.60
CA ALA A 53 0.38 -13.29 -12.74
C ALA A 53 0.18 -12.97 -14.23
N PRO A 54 -0.94 -12.36 -14.63
CA PRO A 54 -1.19 -12.00 -16.02
C PRO A 54 -0.07 -11.15 -16.61
N GLY A 55 0.55 -11.63 -17.66
CA GLY A 55 1.66 -10.97 -18.35
C GLY A 55 3.06 -11.28 -17.81
N GLY A 56 3.21 -12.22 -16.87
CA GLY A 56 4.53 -12.66 -16.42
C GLY A 56 4.58 -13.25 -15.03
N THR A 57 5.78 -13.30 -14.47
CA THR A 57 6.03 -13.69 -13.08
C THR A 57 6.13 -12.44 -12.23
N LEU A 58 5.18 -12.27 -11.32
CA LEU A 58 5.18 -11.13 -10.40
C LEU A 58 6.15 -11.44 -9.25
N ASP A 59 7.09 -10.53 -9.03
CA ASP A 59 7.96 -10.52 -7.87
C ASP A 59 7.46 -9.51 -6.84
N GLY A 60 7.73 -9.77 -5.56
CA GLY A 60 7.24 -8.93 -4.47
C GLY A 60 7.97 -9.18 -3.16
N PHE A 61 7.60 -8.40 -2.17
CA PHE A 61 8.05 -8.56 -0.79
C PHE A 61 6.85 -8.85 0.10
N PHE A 62 6.90 -9.95 0.85
CA PHE A 62 5.85 -10.37 1.76
C PHE A 62 6.37 -10.38 3.19
N VAL A 63 5.61 -9.76 4.11
CA VAL A 63 5.95 -9.68 5.53
C VAL A 63 4.70 -9.80 6.39
N HIS A 64 4.81 -10.53 7.50
CA HIS A 64 3.71 -10.75 8.43
C HIS A 64 4.24 -11.01 9.84
N PRO A 65 3.40 -10.94 10.90
CA PRO A 65 3.78 -11.43 12.22
C PRO A 65 4.18 -12.91 12.15
N ALA A 66 5.19 -13.31 12.93
CA ALA A 66 5.77 -14.66 12.87
C ALA A 66 4.78 -15.78 13.20
N SER A 67 3.69 -15.48 13.89
CA SER A 67 2.68 -16.46 14.29
C SER A 67 1.25 -15.93 14.06
N GLY A 68 0.32 -16.85 13.88
CA GLY A 68 -1.11 -16.54 13.73
C GLY A 68 -1.52 -16.22 12.28
N LYS A 69 -2.83 -15.95 12.13
CA LYS A 69 -3.43 -15.50 10.87
C LYS A 69 -3.87 -14.05 11.00
N HIS A 70 -3.60 -13.26 9.98
CA HIS A 70 -3.77 -11.81 10.01
C HIS A 70 -4.51 -11.32 8.77
N PRO A 71 -5.25 -10.20 8.85
CA PRO A 71 -5.86 -9.59 7.68
C PRO A 71 -4.79 -9.26 6.63
N GLY A 72 -5.08 -9.54 5.36
CA GLY A 72 -4.19 -9.22 4.25
C GLY A 72 -4.17 -7.72 3.94
N VAL A 73 -3.00 -7.21 3.53
CA VAL A 73 -2.86 -5.87 2.97
C VAL A 73 -2.02 -5.93 1.69
N ILE A 74 -2.50 -5.28 0.65
CA ILE A 74 -1.74 -5.02 -0.57
C ILE A 74 -1.22 -3.59 -0.49
N LEU A 75 0.11 -3.41 -0.56
CA LEU A 75 0.75 -2.11 -0.60
C LEU A 75 1.35 -1.88 -1.99
N TRP A 76 0.65 -1.12 -2.83
CA TRP A 76 1.14 -0.75 -4.16
C TRP A 76 2.16 0.39 -4.07
N PRO A 77 3.39 0.20 -4.59
CA PRO A 77 4.42 1.24 -4.61
C PRO A 77 4.07 2.43 -5.50
N ASP A 78 4.79 3.53 -5.29
CA ASP A 78 4.81 4.67 -6.18
C ASP A 78 5.63 4.40 -7.46
N ILE A 79 5.84 5.45 -8.27
CA ILE A 79 6.54 5.40 -9.56
C ILE A 79 8.01 4.92 -9.48
N ALA A 80 8.66 5.03 -8.31
CA ALA A 80 10.01 4.51 -8.11
C ALA A 80 10.03 3.01 -7.73
N GLY A 81 8.87 2.33 -7.74
CA GLY A 81 8.77 0.89 -7.62
C GLY A 81 8.98 0.32 -6.22
N LEU A 82 9.12 -1.01 -6.17
CA LEU A 82 9.39 -1.75 -4.95
C LEU A 82 10.86 -1.57 -4.55
N ARG A 83 11.08 -0.90 -3.43
CA ARG A 83 12.38 -0.58 -2.84
C ARG A 83 12.33 -0.58 -1.33
N ASP A 84 13.45 -0.37 -0.65
CA ASP A 84 13.54 -0.50 0.82
C ASP A 84 12.57 0.40 1.57
N ALA A 85 12.30 1.62 1.10
CA ALA A 85 11.30 2.50 1.71
C ALA A 85 9.92 1.83 1.80
N LYS A 86 9.51 1.06 0.78
CA LYS A 86 8.23 0.35 0.76
C LYS A 86 8.25 -0.88 1.67
N LYS A 87 9.39 -1.57 1.77
CA LYS A 87 9.57 -2.68 2.73
C LYS A 87 9.49 -2.19 4.18
N VAL A 88 10.05 -1.02 4.49
CA VAL A 88 9.92 -0.39 5.82
C VAL A 88 8.46 -0.09 6.15
N MET A 89 7.69 0.44 5.21
CA MET A 89 6.25 0.69 5.39
C MET A 89 5.48 -0.62 5.63
N ALA A 90 5.80 -1.66 4.87
CA ALA A 90 5.17 -2.98 5.03
C ALA A 90 5.47 -3.59 6.40
N ARG A 91 6.73 -3.50 6.89
CA ARG A 91 7.08 -3.96 8.24
C ARG A 91 6.31 -3.23 9.33
N ARG A 92 6.06 -1.93 9.19
CA ARG A 92 5.23 -1.16 10.13
C ARG A 92 3.80 -1.70 10.20
N LEU A 93 3.21 -2.01 9.05
CA LEU A 93 1.87 -2.63 8.99
C LEU A 93 1.90 -4.04 9.57
N ALA A 94 2.93 -4.83 9.29
CA ALA A 94 3.06 -6.17 9.85
C ALA A 94 3.21 -6.14 11.38
N THR A 95 3.97 -5.18 11.91
CA THR A 95 4.06 -4.94 13.37
C THR A 95 2.70 -4.56 13.96
N ALA A 96 1.82 -3.91 13.20
CA ALA A 96 0.45 -3.60 13.58
C ALA A 96 -0.53 -4.78 13.40
N GLY A 97 -0.05 -5.97 13.00
CA GLY A 97 -0.85 -7.19 12.94
C GLY A 97 -1.45 -7.49 11.57
N TYR A 98 -0.82 -7.09 10.48
CA TYR A 98 -1.26 -7.39 9.12
C TYR A 98 -0.29 -8.31 8.38
N SER A 99 -0.82 -9.13 7.45
CA SER A 99 -0.02 -9.85 6.46
C SER A 99 0.07 -9.00 5.19
N VAL A 100 1.27 -8.47 4.89
CA VAL A 100 1.45 -7.39 3.91
C VAL A 100 2.24 -7.89 2.70
N LEU A 101 1.66 -7.77 1.52
CA LEU A 101 2.36 -7.95 0.25
C LEU A 101 2.63 -6.59 -0.40
N VAL A 102 3.89 -6.38 -0.79
CA VAL A 102 4.30 -5.26 -1.64
C VAL A 102 4.65 -5.84 -3.02
N PRO A 103 3.73 -5.83 -3.99
CA PRO A 103 4.01 -6.33 -5.32
C PRO A 103 4.92 -5.35 -6.09
N ASN A 104 5.74 -5.87 -6.99
CA ASN A 104 6.44 -5.05 -7.97
C ASN A 104 5.42 -4.51 -9.01
N PRO A 105 5.21 -3.17 -9.10
CA PRO A 105 4.25 -2.60 -10.05
C PRO A 105 4.69 -2.75 -11.52
N PHE A 106 5.97 -3.05 -11.75
CA PHE A 106 6.58 -3.14 -13.07
C PHE A 106 7.04 -4.56 -13.44
N TYR A 107 6.51 -5.58 -12.78
CA TYR A 107 6.95 -6.96 -12.95
C TYR A 107 6.87 -7.47 -14.42
N ARG A 108 6.01 -6.89 -15.24
CA ARG A 108 5.93 -7.20 -16.67
C ARG A 108 7.14 -6.73 -17.46
N SER A 109 7.88 -5.78 -16.92
CA SER A 109 8.97 -5.10 -17.62
C SER A 109 10.34 -5.32 -16.98
N ALA A 110 10.40 -5.30 -15.64
CA ALA A 110 11.66 -5.39 -14.91
C ALA A 110 11.47 -5.94 -13.50
N PRO A 111 12.40 -6.77 -12.99
CA PRO A 111 12.39 -7.22 -11.60
C PRO A 111 12.69 -6.06 -10.64
N ALA A 112 12.24 -6.17 -9.39
CA ALA A 112 12.58 -5.21 -8.34
C ALA A 112 13.93 -5.57 -7.66
N PRO A 113 14.66 -4.56 -7.12
CA PRO A 113 14.37 -3.14 -7.18
C PRO A 113 14.82 -2.51 -8.51
N GLN A 114 14.02 -1.59 -9.05
CA GLN A 114 14.42 -0.84 -10.24
C GLN A 114 15.28 0.39 -9.91
N PHE A 115 15.08 0.93 -8.71
CA PHE A 115 15.80 2.08 -8.17
C PHE A 115 16.07 1.86 -6.68
N LYS A 116 17.17 2.40 -6.21
CA LYS A 116 17.54 2.36 -4.79
C LYS A 116 16.58 3.20 -3.94
N ASP A 117 16.34 4.42 -4.37
CA ASP A 117 15.48 5.39 -3.71
C ASP A 117 14.86 6.35 -4.73
N PHE A 118 14.13 7.36 -4.25
CA PHE A 118 13.49 8.33 -5.14
C PHE A 118 14.48 9.34 -5.75
N GLU A 119 15.60 9.57 -5.09
CA GLU A 119 16.68 10.42 -5.60
C GLU A 119 17.39 9.74 -6.77
N ASP A 120 17.70 8.45 -6.63
CA ASP A 120 18.23 7.62 -7.72
C ASP A 120 17.27 7.60 -8.92
N TRP A 121 15.96 7.46 -8.68
CA TRP A 121 14.95 7.56 -9.74
C TRP A 121 15.02 8.90 -10.48
N ARG A 122 15.14 10.02 -9.74
CA ARG A 122 15.24 11.37 -10.34
C ARG A 122 16.53 11.57 -11.12
N ALA A 123 17.65 11.15 -10.54
CA ALA A 123 18.98 11.38 -11.11
C ALA A 123 19.26 10.51 -12.34
N ASN A 124 18.67 9.31 -12.42
CA ASN A 124 18.99 8.31 -13.44
C ASN A 124 17.89 8.11 -14.49
N GLY A 125 17.18 9.18 -14.84
CA GLY A 125 16.18 9.17 -15.92
C GLY A 125 14.99 8.27 -15.62
N GLY A 126 14.52 8.28 -14.37
CA GLY A 126 13.45 7.42 -13.90
C GLY A 126 12.19 7.48 -14.76
N MET A 127 11.75 8.70 -15.15
CA MET A 127 10.57 8.85 -16.00
C MET A 127 10.76 8.21 -17.39
N GLN A 128 11.93 8.38 -17.99
CA GLN A 128 12.24 7.78 -19.29
C GLN A 128 12.23 6.24 -19.22
N LYS A 129 12.73 5.68 -18.12
CA LYS A 129 12.74 4.22 -17.91
C LYS A 129 11.34 3.67 -17.61
N VAL A 130 10.61 4.28 -16.69
CA VAL A 130 9.33 3.74 -16.26
C VAL A 130 8.14 4.11 -17.16
N GLY A 131 8.27 5.17 -17.97
CA GLY A 131 7.20 5.63 -18.87
C GLY A 131 6.62 4.50 -19.73
N PRO A 132 7.44 3.76 -20.49
CA PRO A 132 6.98 2.58 -21.27
C PRO A 132 6.39 1.47 -20.40
N TRP A 133 6.90 1.26 -19.18
CA TRP A 133 6.39 0.23 -18.27
C TRP A 133 5.01 0.59 -17.72
N MET A 134 4.77 1.88 -17.45
CA MET A 134 3.48 2.37 -16.98
C MET A 134 2.36 2.13 -18.00
N GLN A 135 2.67 2.18 -19.29
CA GLN A 135 1.69 1.92 -20.36
C GLN A 135 1.13 0.49 -20.31
N GLN A 136 1.85 -0.45 -19.71
CA GLN A 136 1.37 -1.82 -19.52
C GLN A 136 0.40 -1.95 -18.33
N ASN A 137 0.32 -0.95 -17.48
CA ASN A 137 -0.55 -0.92 -16.31
C ASN A 137 -1.90 -0.26 -16.63
N THR A 138 -2.56 -0.73 -17.68
CA THR A 138 -3.93 -0.31 -17.99
C THR A 138 -4.89 -0.68 -16.85
N PRO A 139 -6.05 -0.02 -16.72
CA PRO A 139 -7.04 -0.38 -15.70
C PRO A 139 -7.40 -1.88 -15.70
N ALA A 140 -7.56 -2.48 -16.88
CA ALA A 140 -7.82 -3.92 -17.01
C ALA A 140 -6.64 -4.77 -16.51
N ALA A 141 -5.41 -4.42 -16.89
CA ALA A 141 -4.21 -5.11 -16.44
C ALA A 141 -4.02 -5.01 -14.91
N VAL A 142 -4.32 -3.86 -14.32
CA VAL A 142 -4.29 -3.66 -12.85
C VAL A 142 -5.37 -4.51 -12.17
N ALA A 143 -6.58 -4.54 -12.71
CA ALA A 143 -7.67 -5.36 -12.19
C ALA A 143 -7.29 -6.85 -12.19
N ASP A 144 -6.76 -7.36 -13.29
CA ASP A 144 -6.38 -8.76 -13.41
C ASP A 144 -5.17 -9.11 -12.54
N THR A 145 -4.18 -8.21 -12.44
CA THR A 145 -3.08 -8.38 -11.50
C THR A 145 -3.58 -8.42 -10.05
N THR A 146 -4.52 -7.55 -9.69
CA THR A 146 -5.10 -7.54 -8.33
C THR A 146 -5.81 -8.85 -8.01
N LYS A 147 -6.54 -9.44 -8.96
CA LYS A 147 -7.15 -10.78 -8.78
C LYS A 147 -6.09 -11.84 -8.47
N ALA A 148 -4.99 -11.87 -9.23
CA ALA A 148 -3.89 -12.80 -8.99
C ALA A 148 -3.20 -12.58 -7.64
N VAL A 149 -2.98 -11.32 -7.25
CA VAL A 149 -2.41 -10.93 -5.96
C VAL A 149 -3.31 -11.38 -4.79
N VAL A 150 -4.62 -11.17 -4.89
CA VAL A 150 -5.59 -11.61 -3.88
C VAL A 150 -5.60 -13.14 -3.78
N ALA A 151 -5.66 -13.84 -4.92
CA ALA A 151 -5.64 -15.30 -4.95
C ALA A 151 -4.35 -15.87 -4.33
N TRP A 152 -3.21 -15.23 -4.58
CA TRP A 152 -1.94 -15.61 -3.95
C TRP A 152 -1.94 -15.37 -2.45
N LEU A 153 -2.44 -14.21 -1.98
CA LEU A 153 -2.57 -13.90 -0.55
C LEU A 153 -3.45 -14.92 0.17
N ASP A 154 -4.56 -15.32 -0.42
CA ASP A 154 -5.50 -16.28 0.20
C ASP A 154 -4.90 -17.69 0.36
N GLN A 155 -3.82 -18.00 -0.33
CA GLN A 155 -3.05 -19.24 -0.17
C GLN A 155 -2.01 -19.19 0.93
N GLN A 156 -1.72 -18.02 1.51
CA GLN A 156 -0.70 -17.89 2.53
C GLN A 156 -1.23 -18.28 3.91
N ALA A 157 -0.53 -19.15 4.61
CA ALA A 157 -0.93 -19.65 5.93
C ALA A 157 -1.11 -18.53 6.98
N SER A 158 -0.38 -17.41 6.82
CA SER A 158 -0.45 -16.24 7.69
C SER A 158 -1.62 -15.29 7.37
N VAL A 159 -2.37 -15.52 6.29
CA VAL A 159 -3.51 -14.68 5.91
C VAL A 159 -4.81 -15.26 6.48
N ASP A 160 -5.57 -14.43 7.19
CA ASP A 160 -6.90 -14.75 7.66
C ASP A 160 -7.92 -14.49 6.54
N THR A 161 -8.33 -15.55 5.87
CA THR A 161 -9.29 -15.47 4.76
C THR A 161 -10.70 -15.12 5.20
N ALA A 162 -11.03 -15.22 6.49
CA ALA A 162 -12.30 -14.76 7.05
C ALA A 162 -12.35 -13.23 7.22
N LYS A 163 -11.20 -12.56 7.14
CA LYS A 163 -11.08 -11.10 7.19
C LYS A 163 -10.98 -10.52 5.79
N GLY A 164 -11.43 -9.27 5.64
CA GLY A 164 -11.22 -8.50 4.41
C GLY A 164 -9.75 -8.18 4.17
N ILE A 165 -9.40 -7.95 2.91
CA ILE A 165 -8.11 -7.42 2.49
C ILE A 165 -8.21 -5.90 2.40
N GLY A 166 -7.19 -5.20 2.93
CA GLY A 166 -6.99 -3.78 2.69
C GLY A 166 -6.07 -3.57 1.47
N VAL A 167 -6.31 -2.53 0.71
CA VAL A 167 -5.40 -2.11 -0.36
C VAL A 167 -5.02 -0.65 -0.18
N GLN A 168 -3.74 -0.34 -0.30
CA GLN A 168 -3.24 1.03 -0.30
C GLN A 168 -2.28 1.25 -1.45
N GLY A 169 -2.32 2.45 -2.02
CA GLY A 169 -1.49 2.83 -3.17
C GLY A 169 -1.01 4.27 -3.06
N TYR A 170 0.15 4.51 -3.65
CA TYR A 170 0.87 5.77 -3.53
C TYR A 170 1.15 6.36 -4.91
N CYS A 171 0.87 7.67 -5.11
CA CYS A 171 1.15 8.39 -6.35
C CYS A 171 0.53 7.67 -7.56
N MET A 172 1.35 7.15 -8.47
CA MET A 172 0.95 6.39 -9.65
C MET A 172 -0.07 5.28 -9.33
N SER A 173 0.10 4.57 -8.24
CA SER A 173 -0.75 3.44 -7.88
C SER A 173 -1.94 3.80 -6.99
N GLY A 174 -2.15 5.09 -6.71
CA GLY A 174 -3.33 5.54 -5.97
C GLY A 174 -4.65 5.09 -6.60
N PRO A 175 -4.88 5.30 -7.91
CA PRO A 175 -6.08 4.82 -8.61
C PRO A 175 -6.24 3.30 -8.61
N TRP A 176 -5.13 2.54 -8.51
CA TRP A 176 -5.17 1.08 -8.50
C TRP A 176 -5.92 0.51 -7.31
N THR A 177 -6.01 1.27 -6.22
CA THR A 177 -6.76 0.87 -5.03
C THR A 177 -8.26 0.80 -5.32
N ILE A 178 -8.78 1.75 -6.07
CA ILE A 178 -10.20 1.79 -6.49
C ILE A 178 -10.47 0.71 -7.53
N ILE A 179 -9.60 0.59 -8.55
CA ILE A 179 -9.70 -0.45 -9.57
C ILE A 179 -9.69 -1.84 -8.91
N GLY A 180 -8.77 -2.07 -7.97
CA GLY A 180 -8.66 -3.34 -7.28
C GLY A 180 -9.89 -3.66 -6.40
N ALA A 181 -10.40 -2.67 -5.68
CA ALA A 181 -11.61 -2.83 -4.87
C ALA A 181 -12.84 -3.16 -5.73
N ALA A 182 -12.95 -2.51 -6.90
CA ALA A 182 -14.01 -2.81 -7.86
C ALA A 182 -13.84 -4.20 -8.51
N ALA A 183 -12.59 -4.63 -8.77
CA ALA A 183 -12.31 -5.93 -9.40
C ALA A 183 -12.52 -7.13 -8.46
N VAL A 184 -12.33 -6.95 -7.15
CA VAL A 184 -12.44 -8.04 -6.15
C VAL A 184 -13.26 -7.60 -4.93
N PRO A 185 -14.53 -7.16 -5.09
CA PRO A 185 -15.32 -6.58 -4.00
C PRO A 185 -15.65 -7.60 -2.89
N GLY A 186 -15.61 -8.89 -3.21
CA GLY A 186 -15.80 -9.98 -2.24
C GLY A 186 -14.67 -10.05 -1.21
N ARG A 187 -13.43 -9.66 -1.57
CA ARG A 187 -12.25 -9.79 -0.70
C ARG A 187 -11.67 -8.45 -0.26
N ILE A 188 -11.61 -7.44 -1.14
CA ILE A 188 -11.10 -6.11 -0.78
C ILE A 188 -12.22 -5.31 -0.10
N LYS A 189 -12.00 -4.97 1.17
CA LYS A 189 -12.99 -4.29 2.03
C LYS A 189 -12.58 -2.89 2.45
N ALA A 190 -11.33 -2.51 2.20
CA ALA A 190 -10.83 -1.17 2.46
C ALA A 190 -9.83 -0.76 1.37
N ALA A 191 -9.94 0.47 0.89
CA ALA A 191 -9.05 1.04 -0.10
C ALA A 191 -8.59 2.42 0.35
N ALA A 192 -7.29 2.71 0.25
CA ALA A 192 -6.70 4.00 0.59
C ALA A 192 -5.75 4.46 -0.52
N SER A 193 -6.02 5.62 -1.09
CA SER A 193 -5.16 6.29 -2.06
C SER A 193 -4.42 7.44 -1.40
N PHE A 194 -3.10 7.42 -1.46
CA PHE A 194 -2.24 8.48 -0.93
C PHE A 194 -1.65 9.27 -2.10
N HIS A 195 -2.02 10.55 -2.20
CA HIS A 195 -1.63 11.48 -3.27
C HIS A 195 -1.72 10.88 -4.69
N GLY A 196 -2.76 10.07 -4.93
CA GLY A 196 -3.01 9.45 -6.23
C GLY A 196 -3.45 10.48 -7.27
N GLY A 197 -2.85 10.41 -8.46
CA GLY A 197 -3.32 11.17 -9.62
C GLY A 197 -4.45 10.46 -10.36
N GLY A 198 -5.26 11.20 -11.12
CA GLY A 198 -6.28 10.61 -11.99
C GLY A 198 -7.47 9.97 -11.27
N LEU A 199 -7.75 10.38 -10.02
CA LEU A 199 -8.89 9.91 -9.24
C LEU A 199 -10.20 10.63 -9.61
N VAL A 200 -10.09 11.79 -10.21
CA VAL A 200 -11.21 12.59 -10.72
C VAL A 200 -11.06 12.62 -12.24
N GLY A 201 -12.04 12.11 -12.94
CA GLY A 201 -12.17 12.31 -14.39
C GLY A 201 -12.80 13.67 -14.69
N ASP A 202 -12.62 14.14 -15.91
CA ASP A 202 -13.44 15.25 -16.39
C ASP A 202 -14.91 14.79 -16.32
N ALA A 203 -15.68 15.43 -15.46
CA ALA A 203 -17.10 15.10 -15.31
C ALA A 203 -17.80 15.28 -16.67
N PRO A 204 -18.77 14.45 -17.03
CA PRO A 204 -19.60 14.65 -18.20
C PRO A 204 -20.44 15.91 -18.07
#